data_1aa61aa3be78c519a49155e5e0be0739
#
_entry.id   1aa61aa3be78c519a49155e5e0be0739
#
_cell.length_a   1.000
_cell.length_b   1.000
_cell.length_c   1.000
_cell.angle_alpha   90.00
_cell.angle_beta   90.00
_cell.angle_gamma   90.00
#
_symmetry.space_group_name_H-M   'P 1'
#
loop_
_entity.id
_entity.type
_entity.pdbx_description
1 polymer ?
#
loop_
_entity_poly.entity_id
_entity_poly.type
_entity_poly.pdbx_seq_one_letter_code
_entity_poly.pdbx_strand_id
1 'polypeptide(L)'
;MYLNKIKNINLIIVFLSISFSTSFAQELIKPNNGIEPIQVVKIQLRGLKNNDSPYKDKGIEQTWEFAHPSNKKYTGPLEKFKSMLKGDGYSMLLNHQEHKVKEVYLSDDVAVFEVIIL
;
A
#
# COMPACT_ATOMS: atom_id res chain seq x y z
N MET A 1 -61.92 45.00 -6.53
CA MET A 1 -61.66 43.56 -6.56
C MET A 1 -60.18 43.39 -6.85
N TYR A 2 -59.40 43.14 -5.82
CA TYR A 2 -57.95 42.95 -5.93
C TYR A 2 -57.65 41.49 -6.06
N LEU A 3 -57.15 41.06 -7.21
CA LEU A 3 -56.62 39.72 -7.46
C LEU A 3 -55.18 39.68 -6.98
N ASN A 4 -54.97 39.12 -5.81
CA ASN A 4 -53.60 38.77 -5.34
C ASN A 4 -53.05 37.63 -6.19
N LYS A 5 -52.15 37.97 -7.14
CA LYS A 5 -51.32 36.98 -7.81
C LYS A 5 -50.31 36.46 -6.80
N ILE A 6 -50.58 35.28 -6.25
CA ILE A 6 -49.59 34.52 -5.48
C ILE A 6 -48.51 34.07 -6.49
N LYS A 7 -47.35 34.71 -6.43
CA LYS A 7 -46.16 34.20 -7.14
C LYS A 7 -45.68 32.97 -6.40
N ASN A 8 -45.85 31.86 -7.02
CA ASN A 8 -45.18 30.63 -6.53
C ASN A 8 -43.68 30.83 -6.66
N ILE A 9 -43.01 31.08 -5.56
CA ILE A 9 -41.56 31.07 -5.46
C ILE A 9 -41.18 29.62 -5.29
N ASN A 10 -40.74 28.97 -6.38
CA ASN A 10 -40.07 27.68 -6.32
C ASN A 10 -38.68 27.90 -5.71
N LEU A 11 -38.60 27.71 -4.41
CA LEU A 11 -37.32 27.70 -3.74
C LEU A 11 -36.63 26.37 -4.05
N ILE A 12 -35.73 26.37 -5.05
CA ILE A 12 -34.88 25.24 -5.35
C ILE A 12 -33.76 25.25 -4.32
N ILE A 13 -33.90 24.44 -3.27
CA ILE A 13 -32.82 24.19 -2.33
C ILE A 13 -31.88 23.18 -3.00
N VAL A 14 -30.80 23.67 -3.57
CA VAL A 14 -29.71 22.81 -4.05
C VAL A 14 -28.92 22.36 -2.82
N PHE A 15 -29.19 21.14 -2.35
CA PHE A 15 -28.31 20.48 -1.41
C PHE A 15 -27.01 20.13 -2.10
N LEU A 16 -25.99 20.99 -1.94
CA LEU A 16 -24.63 20.67 -2.32
C LEU A 16 -24.11 19.68 -1.25
N SER A 17 -24.30 18.39 -1.50
CA SER A 17 -23.68 17.35 -0.68
C SER A 17 -22.16 17.37 -0.95
N ILE A 18 -21.46 18.13 -0.12
CA ILE A 18 -19.99 18.06 -0.08
C ILE A 18 -19.66 16.70 0.53
N SER A 19 -19.44 15.71 -0.31
CA SER A 19 -18.87 14.44 0.10
C SER A 19 -17.43 14.70 0.53
N PHE A 20 -17.20 14.90 1.82
CA PHE A 20 -15.87 14.81 2.38
C PHE A 20 -15.44 13.35 2.25
N SER A 21 -14.78 13.04 1.15
CA SER A 21 -13.99 11.82 1.08
C SER A 21 -12.82 12.01 2.04
N THR A 22 -13.00 11.57 3.29
CA THR A 22 -11.88 11.38 4.18
C THR A 22 -11.04 10.26 3.57
N SER A 23 -10.06 10.64 2.78
CA SER A 23 -9.01 9.73 2.35
C SER A 23 -8.23 9.36 3.62
N PHE A 24 -8.63 8.27 4.26
CA PHE A 24 -7.76 7.63 5.23
C PHE A 24 -6.56 7.13 4.43
N ALA A 25 -5.46 7.87 4.49
CA ALA A 25 -4.18 7.35 4.04
C ALA A 25 -3.96 6.07 4.84
N GLN A 26 -4.05 4.92 4.16
CA GLN A 26 -3.89 3.63 4.80
C GLN A 26 -2.49 3.58 5.38
N GLU A 27 -2.40 3.59 6.70
CA GLU A 27 -1.15 3.55 7.43
C GLU A 27 -0.36 2.27 7.08
N LEU A 28 0.98 2.39 7.07
CA LEU A 28 1.85 1.24 6.84
C LEU A 28 1.74 0.25 8.00
N ILE A 29 1.70 -1.03 7.67
CA ILE A 29 1.75 -2.10 8.66
C ILE A 29 3.15 -2.12 9.25
N LYS A 30 3.25 -2.08 10.58
CA LYS A 30 4.51 -2.10 11.32
C LYS A 30 4.85 -3.50 11.80
N PRO A 31 6.13 -3.88 11.87
CA PRO A 31 6.56 -5.13 12.48
C PRO A 31 6.05 -5.27 13.92
N ASN A 32 5.56 -6.45 14.26
CA ASN A 32 5.19 -6.82 15.62
C ASN A 32 5.24 -8.35 15.78
N ASN A 33 5.27 -8.83 17.03
CA ASN A 33 5.42 -10.24 17.34
C ASN A 33 4.20 -11.12 16.98
N GLY A 34 3.06 -10.51 16.61
CA GLY A 34 1.87 -11.24 16.19
C GLY A 34 1.84 -11.57 14.69
N ILE A 35 2.85 -11.14 13.94
CA ILE A 35 2.92 -11.38 12.50
C ILE A 35 3.86 -12.55 12.22
N GLU A 36 3.30 -13.64 11.71
CA GLU A 36 4.08 -14.82 11.31
C GLU A 36 5.01 -14.53 10.13
N PRO A 37 6.17 -15.21 10.00
CA PRO A 37 7.11 -14.96 8.91
C PRO A 37 6.50 -15.02 7.50
N ILE A 38 5.64 -15.99 7.24
CA ILE A 38 4.94 -16.09 5.94
C ILE A 38 4.06 -14.87 5.66
N GLN A 39 3.45 -14.31 6.69
CA GLN A 39 2.62 -13.11 6.56
C GLN A 39 3.46 -11.88 6.23
N VAL A 40 4.67 -11.77 6.79
CA VAL A 40 5.62 -10.70 6.44
C VAL A 40 5.91 -10.71 4.94
N VAL A 41 6.27 -11.86 4.40
CA VAL A 41 6.53 -12.03 2.96
C VAL A 41 5.30 -11.65 2.13
N LYS A 42 4.12 -12.10 2.55
CA LYS A 42 2.86 -11.77 1.86
C LYS A 42 2.54 -10.28 1.90
N ILE A 43 2.78 -9.61 3.02
CA ILE A 43 2.59 -8.15 3.15
C ILE A 43 3.50 -7.41 2.18
N GLN A 44 4.79 -7.77 2.15
CA GLN A 44 5.75 -7.17 1.24
C GLN A 44 5.38 -7.40 -0.23
N LEU A 45 5.10 -8.62 -0.61
CA LEU A 45 4.75 -8.96 -2.00
C LEU A 45 3.44 -8.32 -2.46
N ARG A 46 2.43 -8.27 -1.58
CA ARG A 46 1.18 -7.56 -1.87
C ARG A 46 1.40 -6.07 -2.05
N GLY A 47 2.24 -5.47 -1.21
CA GLY A 47 2.65 -4.08 -1.33
C GLY A 47 3.33 -3.82 -2.67
N LEU A 48 4.32 -4.61 -3.05
CA LEU A 48 5.06 -4.47 -4.30
C LEU A 48 4.17 -4.74 -5.53
N LYS A 49 3.25 -5.70 -5.45
CA LYS A 49 2.27 -5.95 -6.51
C LYS A 49 1.38 -4.73 -6.79
N ASN A 50 1.04 -3.98 -5.76
CA ASN A 50 0.22 -2.76 -5.84
C ASN A 50 1.05 -1.54 -5.42
N ASN A 51 2.25 -1.41 -5.97
CA ASN A 51 3.25 -0.48 -5.48
C ASN A 51 2.75 0.96 -5.33
N ASP A 52 1.97 1.42 -6.30
CA ASP A 52 1.56 2.81 -6.39
C ASP A 52 0.13 3.08 -5.89
N SER A 53 -0.42 2.19 -5.08
CA SER A 53 -1.76 2.31 -4.52
C SER A 53 -1.73 2.25 -2.98
N PRO A 54 -2.36 3.21 -2.30
CA PRO A 54 -3.13 4.37 -2.78
C PRO A 54 -2.27 5.57 -3.21
N TYR A 55 -0.94 5.53 -3.01
CA TYR A 55 -0.01 6.56 -3.46
C TYR A 55 1.28 5.93 -4.02
N LYS A 56 2.03 6.74 -4.78
CA LYS A 56 3.27 6.30 -5.44
C LYS A 56 4.29 5.75 -4.43
N ASP A 57 4.84 4.58 -4.77
CA ASP A 57 5.87 3.89 -3.99
C ASP A 57 5.43 3.37 -2.62
N LYS A 58 4.14 3.37 -2.29
CA LYS A 58 3.65 2.84 -1.02
C LYS A 58 4.10 1.39 -0.79
N GLY A 59 4.10 0.56 -1.83
CA GLY A 59 4.52 -0.84 -1.73
C GLY A 59 6.00 -0.98 -1.34
N ILE A 60 6.85 -0.15 -1.89
CA ILE A 60 8.27 -0.08 -1.51
C ILE A 60 8.41 0.37 -0.06
N GLU A 61 7.66 1.38 0.37
CA GLU A 61 7.67 1.85 1.76
C GLU A 61 7.20 0.76 2.73
N GLN A 62 6.14 0.03 2.39
CA GLN A 62 5.66 -1.11 3.17
C GLN A 62 6.71 -2.22 3.28
N THR A 63 7.40 -2.51 2.19
CA THR A 63 8.50 -3.48 2.17
C THR A 63 9.67 -3.03 3.06
N TRP A 64 10.00 -1.76 3.02
CA TRP A 64 11.04 -1.16 3.86
C TRP A 64 10.76 -1.28 5.35
N GLU A 65 9.50 -1.16 5.77
CA GLU A 65 9.13 -1.30 7.18
C GLU A 65 9.55 -2.65 7.77
N PHE A 66 9.49 -3.72 6.97
CA PHE A 66 9.87 -5.06 7.38
C PHE A 66 11.31 -5.45 7.05
N ALA A 67 12.10 -4.57 6.45
CA ALA A 67 13.51 -4.85 6.21
C ALA A 67 14.28 -4.92 7.53
N HIS A 68 15.13 -5.94 7.67
CA HIS A 68 15.93 -6.09 8.86
C HIS A 68 16.86 -4.88 9.07
N PRO A 69 17.07 -4.40 10.32
CA PRO A 69 17.90 -3.24 10.60
C PRO A 69 19.30 -3.30 10.00
N SER A 70 19.93 -4.50 9.99
CA SER A 70 21.25 -4.67 9.37
C SER A 70 21.19 -4.44 7.84
N ASN A 71 20.13 -4.89 7.17
CA ASN A 71 19.96 -4.64 5.74
C ASN A 71 19.73 -3.16 5.45
N LYS A 72 18.97 -2.47 6.30
CA LYS A 72 18.73 -1.03 6.16
C LYS A 72 20.02 -0.20 6.17
N LYS A 73 21.05 -0.64 6.88
CA LYS A 73 22.37 0.01 6.88
C LYS A 73 23.03 0.01 5.49
N TYR A 74 22.83 -1.03 4.71
CA TYR A 74 23.43 -1.20 3.39
C TYR A 74 22.53 -0.67 2.26
N THR A 75 21.24 -0.86 2.37
CA THR A 75 20.27 -0.55 1.34
C THR A 75 19.57 0.80 1.53
N GLY A 76 19.69 1.39 2.71
CA GLY A 76 19.11 2.69 3.04
C GLY A 76 20.01 3.88 2.68
N PRO A 77 19.49 5.07 2.83
CA PRO A 77 18.16 5.41 3.31
C PRO A 77 17.03 5.00 2.35
N LEU A 78 15.77 5.21 2.76
CA LEU A 78 14.58 4.79 1.98
C LEU A 78 14.65 5.20 0.50
N GLU A 79 15.10 6.39 0.19
CA GLU A 79 15.21 6.86 -1.21
C GLU A 79 16.22 6.05 -2.02
N LYS A 80 17.30 5.60 -1.40
CA LYS A 80 18.25 4.68 -2.04
C LYS A 80 17.61 3.30 -2.25
N PHE A 81 16.86 2.81 -1.29
CA PHE A 81 16.11 1.56 -1.40
C PHE A 81 15.07 1.62 -2.53
N LYS A 82 14.34 2.73 -2.65
CA LYS A 82 13.42 2.98 -3.76
C LYS A 82 14.14 2.91 -5.11
N SER A 83 15.28 3.58 -5.24
CA SER A 83 16.07 3.56 -6.47
C SER A 83 16.57 2.16 -6.81
N MET A 84 17.00 1.39 -5.81
CA MET A 84 17.44 0.01 -5.98
C MET A 84 16.30 -0.88 -6.52
N LEU A 85 15.12 -0.80 -5.96
CA LEU A 85 13.97 -1.61 -6.41
C LEU A 85 13.47 -1.21 -7.80
N LYS A 86 13.69 0.03 -8.23
CA LYS A 86 13.36 0.50 -9.58
C LYS A 86 14.42 0.14 -10.61
N GLY A 87 15.58 -0.35 -10.18
CA GLY A 87 16.65 -0.79 -11.07
C GLY A 87 16.38 -2.15 -11.73
N ASP A 88 17.17 -2.47 -12.73
CA ASP A 88 16.97 -3.64 -13.60
C ASP A 88 16.95 -4.98 -12.85
N GLY A 89 17.67 -5.08 -11.73
CA GLY A 89 17.74 -6.31 -10.94
C GLY A 89 16.48 -6.64 -10.14
N TYR A 90 15.62 -5.64 -9.87
CA TYR A 90 14.47 -5.79 -8.96
C TYR A 90 13.16 -5.25 -9.50
N SER A 91 13.17 -4.51 -10.60
CA SER A 91 11.98 -3.85 -11.12
C SER A 91 10.84 -4.81 -11.47
N MET A 92 11.15 -6.09 -11.72
CA MET A 92 10.15 -7.13 -11.95
C MET A 92 9.21 -7.34 -10.74
N LEU A 93 9.62 -6.94 -9.54
CA LEU A 93 8.79 -7.04 -8.35
C LEU A 93 7.68 -5.99 -8.32
N LEU A 94 7.90 -4.84 -8.97
CA LEU A 94 6.99 -3.71 -8.92
C LEU A 94 5.81 -3.92 -9.89
N ASN A 95 4.60 -3.83 -9.34
CA ASN A 95 3.36 -3.96 -10.10
C ASN A 95 3.26 -5.28 -10.89
N HIS A 96 3.83 -6.35 -10.35
CA HIS A 96 3.75 -7.67 -10.96
C HIS A 96 2.30 -8.21 -10.97
N GLN A 97 2.00 -9.15 -11.85
CA GLN A 97 0.64 -9.68 -12.01
C GLN A 97 0.27 -10.68 -10.91
N GLU A 98 1.15 -11.63 -10.66
CA GLU A 98 0.95 -12.67 -9.67
C GLU A 98 2.25 -13.09 -9.02
N HIS A 99 2.14 -13.76 -7.88
CA HIS A 99 3.27 -14.41 -7.22
C HIS A 99 2.81 -15.67 -6.50
N LYS A 100 3.76 -16.60 -6.35
CA LYS A 100 3.59 -17.80 -5.52
C LYS A 100 4.66 -17.78 -4.43
N VAL A 101 4.27 -18.17 -3.23
CA VAL A 101 5.17 -18.25 -2.07
C VAL A 101 5.12 -19.65 -1.53
N LYS A 102 6.29 -20.25 -1.31
CA LYS A 102 6.44 -21.57 -0.69
C LYS A 102 7.45 -21.45 0.45
N GLU A 103 7.06 -21.91 1.64
CA GLU A 103 8.01 -22.08 2.74
C GLU A 103 8.96 -23.23 2.43
N VAL A 104 10.24 -22.96 2.49
CA VAL A 104 11.31 -23.93 2.21
C VAL A 104 11.95 -24.41 3.51
N TYR A 105 12.08 -23.52 4.48
CA TYR A 105 12.69 -23.80 5.76
C TYR A 105 12.13 -22.88 6.84
N LEU A 106 11.91 -23.43 8.02
CA LEU A 106 11.48 -22.68 9.21
C LEU A 106 12.17 -23.22 10.45
N SER A 107 12.76 -22.32 11.22
CA SER A 107 13.28 -22.55 12.57
C SER A 107 12.86 -21.43 13.50
N ASP A 108 13.29 -21.46 14.75
CA ASP A 108 12.98 -20.41 15.72
C ASP A 108 13.57 -19.05 15.31
N ASP A 109 14.68 -19.04 14.58
CA ASP A 109 15.42 -17.82 14.24
C ASP A 109 15.38 -17.45 12.78
N VAL A 110 15.07 -18.40 11.87
CA VAL A 110 15.17 -18.21 10.42
C VAL A 110 13.99 -18.86 9.70
N ALA A 111 13.43 -18.10 8.76
CA ALA A 111 12.46 -18.60 7.80
C ALA A 111 12.94 -18.31 6.38
N VAL A 112 12.87 -19.29 5.50
CA VAL A 112 13.26 -19.17 4.08
C VAL A 112 12.06 -19.49 3.19
N PHE A 113 11.81 -18.62 2.24
CA PHE A 113 10.70 -18.76 1.29
C PHE A 113 11.22 -18.71 -0.14
N GLU A 114 10.69 -19.59 -0.96
CA GLU A 114 10.79 -19.49 -2.42
C GLU A 114 9.64 -18.60 -2.92
N VAL A 115 9.99 -17.59 -3.72
CA VAL A 115 9.02 -16.68 -4.33
C VAL A 115 9.15 -16.74 -5.84
N ILE A 116 8.04 -17.00 -6.52
CA ILE A 116 7.96 -16.98 -7.97
C ILE A 116 7.11 -15.78 -8.36
N ILE A 117 7.65 -14.91 -9.20
CA ILE A 117 6.97 -13.75 -9.76
C ILE A 117 6.47 -14.08 -11.17
N LEU A 118 5.22 -13.76 -11.43
CA LEU A 118 4.53 -13.99 -12.71
C LEU A 118 3.98 -12.68 -13.30
#